data_ab1ba09b5c2e99cbf043b63786973bba
#
_entry.id   ab1ba09b5c2e99cbf043b63786973bba
#
_cell.length_a   1.000
_cell.length_b   1.000
_cell.length_c   1.000
_cell.angle_alpha   90.00
_cell.angle_beta   90.00
_cell.angle_gamma   90.00
#
_symmetry.space_group_name_H-M   'P 1'
#
loop_
_entity.id
_entity.type
_entity.pdbx_description
1 polymer ?
#
loop_
_entity_poly.entity_id
_entity_poly.type
_entity_poly.pdbx_seq_one_letter_code
_entity_poly.pdbx_strand_id
1 'polypeptide(L)'
;MVELHAWALIRESFSADSEEDNIERVVDSLSCEIRKLRMDDKQLRIDFCNGEAVVTATKLTNHFSDDVKGILHFFQRIACVAPGSYGLLYLYNDEDTDGFENAFQVFVLSKGSFTLHRDPFLSPYIPTVEDI
;
A
#
# COMPACT_ATOMS: atom_id res chain seq x y z
N MET A 1 16.86 -2.37 -8.40
CA MET A 1 15.76 -3.27 -8.02
C MET A 1 14.75 -2.54 -7.15
N VAL A 2 13.50 -2.77 -7.41
CA VAL A 2 12.41 -2.23 -6.60
C VAL A 2 11.57 -3.39 -6.09
N GLU A 3 11.27 -3.38 -4.79
CA GLU A 3 10.46 -4.38 -4.12
C GLU A 3 9.38 -3.68 -3.31
N LEU A 4 8.13 -4.07 -3.53
CA LEU A 4 6.97 -3.48 -2.85
C LEU A 4 6.08 -4.57 -2.30
N HIS A 5 5.70 -4.45 -1.03
CA HIS A 5 4.74 -5.32 -0.35
C HIS A 5 3.77 -4.46 0.43
N ALA A 6 2.47 -4.67 0.24
CA ALA A 6 1.47 -3.84 0.88
C ALA A 6 0.20 -4.60 1.20
N TRP A 7 -0.47 -4.15 2.24
CA TRP A 7 -1.79 -4.60 2.60
C TRP A 7 -2.57 -3.45 3.23
N ALA A 8 -3.88 -3.48 3.07
CA ALA A 8 -4.77 -2.55 3.75
C ALA A 8 -6.11 -3.20 4.02
N LEU A 9 -6.67 -2.96 5.20
CA LEU A 9 -8.05 -3.31 5.51
C LEU A 9 -8.89 -2.06 5.29
N ILE A 10 -9.94 -2.18 4.48
CA ILE A 10 -10.73 -1.04 4.02
C ILE A 10 -11.89 -0.78 4.97
N ARG A 11 -11.97 0.45 5.46
CA ARG A 11 -13.09 0.94 6.28
C ARG A 11 -13.42 2.36 5.87
N GLU A 12 -14.70 2.65 5.72
CA GLU A 12 -15.14 3.98 5.34
C GLU A 12 -14.87 5.00 6.46
N SER A 13 -15.11 4.62 7.71
CA SER A 13 -14.93 5.49 8.88
C SER A 13 -14.01 4.86 9.90
N PHE A 14 -13.20 5.69 10.56
CA PHE A 14 -12.40 5.26 11.70
C PHE A 14 -13.13 5.33 13.04
N SER A 15 -14.42 5.73 13.04
CA SER A 15 -15.28 5.68 14.23
C SER A 15 -15.89 4.29 14.36
N ALA A 16 -15.69 3.64 15.49
CA ALA A 16 -16.26 2.34 15.78
C ALA A 16 -17.80 2.37 15.87
N ASP A 17 -18.38 3.56 16.10
CA ASP A 17 -19.81 3.76 16.27
C ASP A 17 -20.53 4.14 14.97
N SER A 18 -19.85 4.13 13.84
CA SER A 18 -20.46 4.46 12.55
C SER A 18 -21.35 3.30 12.09
N GLU A 19 -22.66 3.54 12.08
CA GLU A 19 -23.66 2.56 11.61
C GLU A 19 -23.92 2.64 10.12
N GLU A 20 -23.32 3.62 9.42
CA GLU A 20 -23.65 3.94 8.03
C GLU A 20 -22.50 3.69 7.05
N ASP A 21 -21.57 2.79 7.38
CA ASP A 21 -20.50 2.46 6.46
C ASP A 21 -21.07 1.81 5.19
N ASN A 22 -20.85 2.46 4.04
CA ASN A 22 -21.20 1.91 2.75
C ASN A 22 -19.97 1.29 2.08
N ILE A 23 -19.50 0.19 2.66
CA ILE A 23 -18.28 -0.48 2.22
C ILE A 23 -18.38 -0.97 0.76
N GLU A 24 -19.57 -1.39 0.32
CA GLU A 24 -19.75 -1.88 -1.05
C GLU A 24 -19.48 -0.77 -2.08
N ARG A 25 -19.98 0.43 -1.84
CA ARG A 25 -19.72 1.57 -2.72
C ARG A 25 -18.23 1.92 -2.75
N VAL A 26 -17.58 1.91 -1.60
CA VAL A 26 -16.15 2.19 -1.48
C VAL A 26 -15.35 1.15 -2.26
N VAL A 27 -15.65 -0.13 -2.05
CA VAL A 27 -14.98 -1.23 -2.75
C VAL A 27 -15.19 -1.15 -4.26
N ASP A 28 -16.41 -0.84 -4.71
CA ASP A 28 -16.70 -0.67 -6.13
C ASP A 28 -15.87 0.46 -6.74
N SER A 29 -15.76 1.58 -6.05
CA SER A 29 -14.96 2.72 -6.48
C SER A 29 -13.48 2.36 -6.57
N LEU A 30 -12.94 1.70 -5.56
CA LEU A 30 -11.53 1.28 -5.54
C LEU A 30 -11.26 0.22 -6.59
N SER A 31 -12.18 -0.72 -6.80
CA SER A 31 -12.06 -1.74 -7.84
C SER A 31 -12.01 -1.12 -9.24
N CYS A 32 -12.80 -0.06 -9.45
CA CYS A 32 -12.76 0.70 -10.69
C CYS A 32 -11.38 1.35 -10.92
N GLU A 33 -10.79 1.90 -9.87
CA GLU A 33 -9.45 2.49 -9.95
C GLU A 33 -8.37 1.44 -10.23
N ILE A 34 -8.48 0.25 -9.62
CA ILE A 34 -7.55 -0.85 -9.91
C ILE A 34 -7.61 -1.25 -11.39
N ARG A 35 -8.80 -1.36 -11.95
CA ARG A 35 -8.98 -1.71 -13.37
C ARG A 35 -8.31 -0.69 -14.29
N LYS A 36 -8.33 0.58 -13.93
CA LYS A 36 -7.68 1.64 -14.72
C LYS A 36 -6.16 1.51 -14.74
N LEU A 37 -5.57 0.91 -13.72
CA LEU A 37 -4.13 0.70 -13.66
C LEU A 37 -3.64 -0.42 -14.57
N ARG A 38 -4.55 -1.29 -15.03
CA ARG A 38 -4.26 -2.41 -15.94
C ARG A 38 -3.15 -3.34 -15.46
N MET A 39 -3.04 -3.49 -14.15
CA MET A 39 -2.12 -4.45 -13.54
C MET A 39 -2.78 -5.81 -13.41
N ASP A 40 -1.93 -6.85 -13.36
CA ASP A 40 -2.35 -8.21 -13.04
C ASP A 40 -2.97 -8.21 -11.62
N ASP A 41 -4.07 -8.94 -11.46
CA ASP A 41 -4.76 -9.11 -10.17
C ASP A 41 -3.90 -9.81 -9.11
N LYS A 42 -2.81 -10.45 -9.51
CA LYS A 42 -1.81 -10.99 -8.58
C LYS A 42 -0.93 -9.91 -7.97
N GLN A 43 -0.84 -8.75 -8.61
CA GLN A 43 0.03 -7.66 -8.17
C GLN A 43 -0.70 -6.62 -7.35
N LEU A 44 -1.98 -6.42 -7.61
CA LEU A 44 -2.84 -5.49 -6.87
C LEU A 44 -4.27 -5.99 -6.94
N ARG A 45 -4.86 -6.28 -5.79
CA ARG A 45 -6.22 -6.83 -5.74
C ARG A 45 -6.94 -6.48 -4.45
N ILE A 46 -8.27 -6.57 -4.52
CA ILE A 46 -9.15 -6.50 -3.34
C ILE A 46 -9.83 -7.85 -3.19
N ASP A 47 -9.78 -8.40 -1.99
CA ASP A 47 -10.46 -9.65 -1.62
C ASP A 47 -11.35 -9.41 -0.42
N PHE A 48 -12.41 -10.20 -0.29
CA PHE A 48 -13.20 -10.24 0.93
C PHE A 48 -12.75 -11.43 1.77
N CYS A 49 -12.33 -11.14 2.99
CA CYS A 49 -11.85 -12.13 3.96
C CYS A 49 -12.65 -11.96 5.23
N ASN A 50 -13.46 -12.95 5.57
CA ASN A 50 -14.31 -12.91 6.79
C ASN A 50 -15.18 -11.64 6.84
N GLY A 51 -15.74 -11.25 5.71
CA GLY A 51 -16.61 -10.07 5.60
C GLY A 51 -15.89 -8.73 5.52
N GLU A 52 -14.56 -8.71 5.62
CA GLU A 52 -13.76 -7.50 5.51
C GLU A 52 -13.13 -7.39 4.13
N ALA A 53 -13.05 -6.18 3.60
CA ALA A 53 -12.38 -5.92 2.32
C ALA A 53 -10.90 -5.67 2.58
N VAL A 54 -10.05 -6.46 1.93
CA VAL A 54 -8.60 -6.38 2.09
C VAL A 54 -7.94 -6.13 0.74
N VAL A 55 -7.10 -5.11 0.69
CA VAL A 55 -6.24 -4.82 -0.46
C VAL A 55 -4.87 -5.43 -0.20
N THR A 56 -4.33 -6.11 -1.21
CA THR A 56 -2.95 -6.59 -1.16
C THR A 56 -2.23 -6.17 -2.44
N ALA A 57 -0.94 -5.88 -2.31
CA ALA A 57 -0.10 -5.53 -3.45
C ALA A 57 1.29 -6.13 -3.26
N THR A 58 1.81 -6.69 -4.34
CA THR A 58 3.19 -7.18 -4.41
C THR A 58 3.75 -6.86 -5.79
N LYS A 59 4.89 -6.19 -5.83
CA LYS A 59 5.51 -5.81 -7.09
C LYS A 59 7.03 -5.85 -6.97
N LEU A 60 7.67 -6.56 -7.88
CA LEU A 60 9.13 -6.58 -8.00
C LEU A 60 9.48 -6.14 -9.41
N THR A 61 10.30 -5.09 -9.52
CA THR A 61 10.74 -4.55 -10.80
C THR A 61 12.22 -4.20 -10.77
N ASN A 62 12.81 -4.04 -11.96
CA ASN A 62 14.21 -3.63 -12.06
C ASN A 62 14.40 -2.16 -11.68
N HIS A 63 13.41 -1.33 -12.01
CA HIS A 63 13.45 0.12 -11.78
C HIS A 63 12.12 0.61 -11.22
N PHE A 64 12.11 1.84 -10.71
CA PHE A 64 10.90 2.47 -10.20
C PHE A 64 9.97 2.78 -11.37
N SER A 65 8.95 1.94 -11.54
CA SER A 65 8.06 1.92 -12.69
C SER A 65 6.78 2.72 -12.46
N ASP A 66 6.01 2.93 -13.54
CA ASP A 66 4.69 3.53 -13.45
C ASP A 66 3.72 2.67 -12.64
N ASP A 67 3.88 1.34 -12.66
CA ASP A 67 3.08 0.43 -11.85
C ASP A 67 3.31 0.68 -10.36
N VAL A 68 4.56 0.86 -9.94
CA VAL A 68 4.89 1.18 -8.55
C VAL A 68 4.26 2.50 -8.14
N LYS A 69 4.38 3.53 -8.99
CA LYS A 69 3.72 4.82 -8.75
C LYS A 69 2.21 4.68 -8.64
N GLY A 70 1.62 3.85 -9.51
CA GLY A 70 0.19 3.58 -9.49
C GLY A 70 -0.28 2.97 -8.19
N ILE A 71 0.48 2.02 -7.64
CA ILE A 71 0.16 1.40 -6.35
C ILE A 71 0.24 2.45 -5.22
N LEU A 72 1.29 3.28 -5.22
CA LEU A 72 1.43 4.34 -4.22
C LEU A 72 0.25 5.32 -4.28
N HIS A 73 -0.13 5.77 -5.48
CA HIS A 73 -1.28 6.65 -5.66
C HIS A 73 -2.58 5.98 -5.23
N PHE A 74 -2.73 4.69 -5.49
CA PHE A 74 -3.90 3.93 -5.07
C PHE A 74 -4.05 3.92 -3.54
N PHE A 75 -2.97 3.67 -2.82
CA PHE A 75 -3.00 3.70 -1.35
C PHE A 75 -3.28 5.11 -0.82
N GLN A 76 -2.72 6.14 -1.44
CA GLN A 76 -3.04 7.53 -1.10
C GLN A 76 -4.53 7.81 -1.31
N ARG A 77 -5.10 7.26 -2.38
CA ARG A 77 -6.52 7.40 -2.68
C ARG A 77 -7.39 6.71 -1.63
N ILE A 78 -6.98 5.54 -1.15
CA ILE A 78 -7.68 4.86 -0.04
C ILE A 78 -7.77 5.79 1.18
N ALA A 79 -6.69 6.47 1.52
CA ALA A 79 -6.67 7.39 2.65
C ALA A 79 -7.75 8.50 2.49
N CYS A 80 -7.97 8.96 1.27
CA CYS A 80 -8.96 10.01 0.98
C CYS A 80 -10.39 9.52 0.99
N VAL A 81 -10.67 8.37 0.35
CA VAL A 81 -12.05 7.91 0.12
C VAL A 81 -12.55 6.98 1.24
N ALA A 82 -11.65 6.37 1.98
CA ALA A 82 -11.98 5.44 3.05
C ALA A 82 -11.08 5.70 4.26
N PRO A 83 -11.29 6.81 4.98
CA PRO A 83 -10.36 7.25 6.02
C PRO A 83 -10.26 6.31 7.23
N GLY A 84 -11.19 5.39 7.39
CA GLY A 84 -11.10 4.37 8.43
C GLY A 84 -10.15 3.23 8.12
N SER A 85 -9.64 3.16 6.88
CA SER A 85 -8.73 2.12 6.45
C SER A 85 -7.38 2.21 7.15
N TYR A 86 -6.72 1.06 7.28
CA TYR A 86 -5.36 1.02 7.84
C TYR A 86 -4.56 -0.08 7.17
N GLY A 87 -3.26 0.12 7.13
CA GLY A 87 -2.35 -0.85 6.53
C GLY A 87 -0.94 -0.32 6.42
N LEU A 88 -0.09 -1.12 5.78
CA LEU A 88 1.32 -0.82 5.59
C LEU A 88 1.73 -1.08 4.15
N LEU A 89 2.64 -0.26 3.66
CA LEU A 89 3.30 -0.48 2.37
C LEU A 89 4.80 -0.37 2.58
N TYR A 90 5.51 -1.47 2.32
CA TYR A 90 6.97 -1.52 2.36
C TYR A 90 7.51 -1.37 0.96
N LEU A 91 8.46 -0.45 0.79
CA LEU A 91 9.08 -0.18 -0.50
C LEU A 91 10.60 -0.13 -0.35
N TYR A 92 11.31 -0.96 -1.10
CA TYR A 92 12.74 -0.86 -1.25
C TYR A 92 13.09 -0.50 -2.69
N ASN A 93 13.91 0.54 -2.84
CA ASN A 93 14.40 1.00 -4.14
C ASN A 93 15.89 1.35 -3.99
N ASP A 94 16.75 0.50 -4.51
CA ASP A 94 18.19 0.68 -4.40
C ASP A 94 18.72 1.86 -5.23
N GLU A 95 17.90 2.42 -6.11
CA GLU A 95 18.22 3.61 -6.90
C GLU A 95 17.62 4.90 -6.31
N ASP A 96 17.11 4.85 -5.08
CA ASP A 96 16.54 6.01 -4.44
C ASP A 96 17.56 7.13 -4.25
N THR A 97 17.12 8.37 -4.41
CA THR A 97 17.99 9.55 -4.29
C THR A 97 17.72 10.38 -3.03
N ASP A 98 16.78 9.96 -2.20
CA ASP A 98 16.35 10.71 -1.01
C ASP A 98 16.81 10.05 0.31
N GLY A 99 17.81 9.19 0.24
CA GLY A 99 18.43 8.60 1.43
C GLY A 99 17.91 7.21 1.79
N PHE A 100 17.11 6.57 0.92
CA PHE A 100 16.58 5.23 1.16
C PHE A 100 17.22 4.15 0.27
N GLU A 101 18.35 4.43 -0.32
CA GLU A 101 19.03 3.48 -1.23
C GLU A 101 19.43 2.18 -0.54
N ASN A 102 19.57 2.20 0.78
CA ASN A 102 19.90 1.02 1.59
C ASN A 102 18.91 0.81 2.74
N ALA A 103 17.69 1.28 2.60
CA ALA A 103 16.68 1.17 3.65
C ALA A 103 15.29 1.02 3.03
N PHE A 104 14.43 0.29 3.72
CA PHE A 104 13.03 0.25 3.34
C PHE A 104 12.34 1.56 3.70
N GLN A 105 11.47 2.01 2.81
CA GLN A 105 10.48 3.04 3.09
C GLN A 105 9.23 2.33 3.61
N VAL A 106 8.67 2.81 4.72
CA VAL A 106 7.42 2.28 5.27
C VAL A 106 6.37 3.36 5.19
N PHE A 107 5.35 3.11 4.39
CA PHE A 107 4.20 4.00 4.32
C PHE A 107 3.12 3.45 5.23
N VAL A 108 2.63 4.29 6.14
CA VAL A 108 1.58 3.92 7.09
C VAL A 108 0.28 4.56 6.67
N LEU A 109 -0.72 3.72 6.40
CA LEU A 109 -2.09 4.14 6.12
C LEU A 109 -2.86 4.06 7.43
N SER A 110 -3.30 5.21 7.93
CA SER A 110 -4.05 5.27 9.18
C SER A 110 -4.75 6.61 9.32
N LYS A 111 -6.00 6.58 9.76
CA LYS A 111 -6.82 7.76 10.07
C LYS A 111 -6.80 8.81 8.97
N GLY A 112 -6.98 8.37 7.72
CA GLY A 112 -7.06 9.25 6.57
C GLY A 112 -5.74 9.81 6.10
N SER A 113 -4.62 9.27 6.57
CA SER A 113 -3.27 9.70 6.19
C SER A 113 -2.47 8.54 5.63
N PHE A 114 -1.54 8.86 4.73
CA PHE A 114 -0.60 7.90 4.16
C PHE A 114 0.78 8.52 4.27
N THR A 115 1.55 8.11 5.30
CA THR A 115 2.76 8.80 5.71
C THR A 115 4.00 7.93 5.59
N LEU A 116 5.11 8.54 5.17
CA LEU A 116 6.39 7.86 4.98
C LEU A 116 7.19 7.85 6.28
N HIS A 117 7.72 6.67 6.61
CA HIS A 117 8.59 6.46 7.75
C HIS A 117 9.79 5.62 7.35
N ARG A 118 10.85 5.67 8.14
CA ARG A 118 12.00 4.79 7.99
C ARG A 118 11.71 3.47 8.68
N ASP A 119 12.03 2.37 8.03
CA ASP A 119 11.86 1.03 8.60
C ASP A 119 12.99 0.72 9.60
N PRO A 120 12.66 0.35 10.85
CA PRO A 120 13.67 -0.02 11.84
C PRO A 120 13.94 -1.54 11.90
N PHE A 121 13.24 -2.35 11.10
CA PHE A 121 13.24 -3.81 11.26
C PHE A 121 14.15 -4.53 10.26
N LEU A 122 14.05 -4.17 8.98
CA LEU A 122 14.79 -4.81 7.88
C LEU A 122 15.81 -3.86 7.25
N SER A 123 16.06 -2.75 7.90
CA SER A 123 17.01 -1.73 7.43
C SER A 123 18.18 -1.60 8.42
N PRO A 124 19.40 -1.34 7.95
CA PRO A 124 19.77 -1.16 6.54
C PRO A 124 19.67 -2.48 5.77
N TYR A 125 19.32 -2.40 4.50
CA TYR A 125 19.14 -3.58 3.65
C TYR A 125 20.42 -4.43 3.62
N ILE A 126 21.55 -3.76 3.48
CA ILE A 126 22.85 -4.39 3.68
C ILE A 126 23.39 -3.87 5.02
N PRO A 127 23.65 -4.71 6.01
CA PRO A 127 23.73 -6.18 5.98
C PRO A 127 22.51 -6.92 6.56
N THR A 128 21.36 -6.27 6.80
CA THR A 128 20.25 -6.90 7.51
C THR A 128 19.57 -7.98 6.66
N VAL A 129 19.29 -7.68 5.41
CA VAL A 129 18.60 -8.58 4.49
C VAL A 129 19.61 -9.30 3.60
N GLU A 130 20.58 -8.58 3.09
CA GLU A 130 21.60 -9.10 2.19
C GLU A 130 22.97 -8.94 2.82
N ASP A 131 23.80 -9.97 2.73
CA ASP A 131 25.17 -9.95 3.25
C ASP A 131 26.12 -9.45 2.16
N ILE A 132 27.22 -8.82 2.60
CA ILE A 132 28.22 -8.29 1.66
C ILE A 132 29.16 -9.40 1.17
#